data_192b7bc343181c673d0b92acf5a68f38
#
_entry.id   192b7bc343181c673d0b92acf5a68f38
#
_cell.length_a   1.000
_cell.length_b   1.000
_cell.length_c   1.000
_cell.angle_alpha   90.00
_cell.angle_beta   90.00
_cell.angle_gamma   90.00
#
_symmetry.space_group_name_H-M   'P 1'
#
loop_
_entity.id
_entity.type
_entity.pdbx_description
1 polymer ?
#
loop_
_entity_poly.entity_id
_entity_poly.type
_entity_poly.pdbx_seq_one_letter_code
_entity_poly.pdbx_strand_id
1 'polypeptide(L)' 'MGGLKPAYDFVKSALLAKKSVCTSNKELVAKYGAELIKIAQSNNRNFLFEAAVGG' A
#
# COMPACT_ATOMS: atom_id res chain seq x y z
N MET A 1 -0.07 19.63 -2.77
CA MET A 1 0.09 19.16 -2.71
C MET A 1 0.00 17.98 -2.09
N GLY A 2 -0.46 17.42 -1.66
CA GLY A 2 -0.64 16.36 -1.04
C GLY A 2 0.30 15.31 -1.25
N GLY A 3 0.59 15.01 -2.22
CA GLY A 3 1.52 14.01 -2.47
C GLY A 3 1.04 12.67 -2.03
N LEU A 4 1.96 11.75 -1.82
CA LEU A 4 1.60 10.40 -1.48
C LEU A 4 1.67 10.11 -0.01
N LYS A 5 2.16 11.04 0.77
CA LYS A 5 2.37 10.74 2.17
C LYS A 5 1.10 10.42 2.92
N PRO A 6 0.01 11.14 2.73
CA PRO A 6 -1.21 10.78 3.44
C PRO A 6 -1.70 9.37 3.08
N ALA A 7 -1.59 9.00 1.81
CA ALA A 7 -2.02 7.67 1.40
C ALA A 7 -1.10 6.61 1.99
N TYR A 8 0.19 6.88 2.00
CA TYR A 8 1.16 5.94 2.56
C TYR A 8 0.87 5.73 4.04
N ASP A 9 0.65 6.81 4.77
CA ASP A 9 0.39 6.71 6.21
C ASP A 9 -0.89 5.93 6.47
N PHE A 10 -1.91 6.15 5.64
CA PHE A 10 -3.17 5.46 5.82
C PHE A 10 -2.99 3.97 5.59
N VAL A 11 -2.31 3.57 4.53
CA VAL A 11 -2.09 2.17 4.22
C VAL A 11 -1.23 1.53 5.30
N LYS A 12 -0.19 2.23 5.74
CA LYS A 12 0.69 1.69 6.75
C LYS A 12 -0.07 1.46 8.04
N SER A 13 -0.91 2.42 8.43
CA SER A 13 -1.69 2.28 9.65
C SER A 13 -2.64 1.09 9.56
N ALA A 14 -3.27 0.91 8.41
CA ALA A 14 -4.18 -0.21 8.24
C ALA A 14 -3.44 -1.53 8.36
N LEU A 15 -2.27 -1.65 7.75
CA LEU A 15 -1.51 -2.88 7.82
C LEU A 15 -1.03 -3.15 9.26
N LEU A 16 -0.64 -2.09 9.96
CA LEU A 16 -0.20 -2.26 11.34
C LEU A 16 -1.38 -2.63 12.23
N ALA A 17 -2.59 -2.26 11.83
CA ALA A 17 -3.78 -2.64 12.56
C ALA A 17 -4.25 -4.04 12.15
N LYS A 18 -3.42 -4.74 11.40
CA LYS A 18 -3.70 -6.10 11.00
C LYS A 18 -4.87 -6.19 10.05
N LYS A 19 -4.99 -5.25 9.14
CA LYS A 19 -6.02 -5.28 8.13
C LYS A 19 -5.36 -5.42 6.78
N SER A 20 -6.00 -6.12 5.88
CA SER A 20 -5.50 -6.22 4.53
C SER A 20 -5.89 -4.97 3.77
N VAL A 21 -5.07 -4.57 2.83
CA VAL A 21 -5.30 -3.34 2.08
C VAL A 21 -5.23 -3.60 0.60
N CYS A 22 -6.10 -2.96 -0.14
CA CYS A 22 -6.06 -3.04 -1.59
C CYS A 22 -6.09 -1.61 -2.11
N THR A 23 -5.20 -1.28 -3.02
CA THR A 23 -5.14 0.06 -3.55
C THR A 23 -4.94 0.02 -5.04
N SER A 24 -5.41 1.04 -5.72
CA SER A 24 -5.16 1.16 -7.15
C SER A 24 -4.28 2.37 -7.44
N ASN A 25 -3.67 2.96 -6.43
CA ASN A 25 -2.85 4.13 -6.65
C ASN A 25 -1.48 3.70 -7.16
N LYS A 26 -1.25 3.86 -8.46
CA LYS A 26 -0.02 3.43 -9.06
C LYS A 26 1.19 4.16 -8.52
N GLU A 27 1.04 5.44 -8.26
CA GLU A 27 2.18 6.20 -7.77
C GLU A 27 2.58 5.73 -6.38
N LEU A 28 1.61 5.43 -5.55
CA LEU A 28 1.90 4.97 -4.21
C LEU A 28 2.64 3.63 -4.28
N VAL A 29 2.17 2.73 -5.14
CA VAL A 29 2.79 1.45 -5.28
C VAL A 29 4.20 1.60 -5.86
N ALA A 30 4.38 2.47 -6.82
CA ALA A 30 5.69 2.66 -7.43
C ALA A 30 6.69 3.21 -6.43
N LYS A 31 6.25 4.10 -5.55
CA LYS A 31 7.18 4.70 -4.63
C LYS A 31 7.33 3.93 -3.35
N TYR A 32 6.26 3.43 -2.80
CA TYR A 32 6.30 2.78 -1.51
C TYR A 32 5.88 1.32 -1.52
N GLY A 33 5.62 0.75 -2.68
CA GLY A 33 5.09 -0.61 -2.74
C GLY A 33 5.95 -1.63 -2.02
N ALA A 34 7.24 -1.60 -2.27
CA ALA A 34 8.13 -2.58 -1.65
C ALA A 34 8.10 -2.47 -0.14
N GLU A 35 8.07 -1.24 0.37
CA GLU A 35 8.04 -1.05 1.80
C GLU A 35 6.71 -1.50 2.37
N LEU A 36 5.62 -1.19 1.70
CA LEU A 36 4.30 -1.56 2.18
C LEU A 36 4.13 -3.08 2.15
N ILE A 37 4.69 -3.74 1.14
CA ILE A 37 4.64 -5.18 1.07
C ILE A 37 5.40 -5.78 2.26
N LYS A 38 6.54 -5.20 2.62
CA LYS A 38 7.29 -5.70 3.74
C LYS A 38 6.49 -5.54 5.02
N ILE A 39 5.83 -4.42 5.20
CA ILE A 39 5.03 -4.17 6.38
C ILE A 39 3.90 -5.19 6.43
N ALA A 40 3.25 -5.45 5.30
CA ALA A 40 2.16 -6.39 5.26
C ALA A 40 2.64 -7.78 5.63
N GLN A 41 3.77 -8.20 5.11
CA GLN A 41 4.29 -9.51 5.41
C GLN A 41 4.67 -9.61 6.87
N SER A 42 5.20 -8.55 7.43
CA SER A 42 5.60 -8.57 8.82
C SER A 42 4.39 -8.71 9.72
N ASN A 43 3.24 -8.25 9.28
CA ASN A 43 2.02 -8.34 10.06
C ASN A 43 1.11 -9.48 9.58
N ASN A 44 1.61 -10.32 8.68
CA ASN A 44 0.85 -11.43 8.18
C ASN A 44 -0.43 -10.96 7.50
N ARG A 45 -0.37 -9.86 6.80
CA ARG A 45 -1.53 -9.33 6.09
C ARG A 45 -1.19 -9.23 4.60
N ASN A 46 -2.19 -8.99 3.78
CA ASN A 46 -2.00 -8.87 2.36
C ASN A 46 -2.07 -7.41 1.94
N PHE A 47 -1.14 -7.00 1.11
CA PHE A 47 -1.21 -5.69 0.50
C PHE A 47 -1.34 -5.95 -0.98
N LEU A 48 -2.52 -5.67 -1.53
CA LEU A 48 -2.78 -5.95 -2.93
C LEU A 48 -2.92 -4.67 -3.70
N PHE A 49 -2.53 -4.65 -4.98
CA PHE A 49 -2.74 -3.47 -5.76
C PHE A 49 -3.17 -3.92 -7.13
N GLU A 50 -4.08 -3.10 -7.77
CA GLU A 50 -4.54 -3.39 -9.01
C GLU A 50 -3.73 -2.72 -9.95
N ALA A 51 -2.85 -3.30 -10.59
CA ALA A 51 -2.07 -2.64 -11.55
C ALA A 51 -2.93 -2.56 -12.69
N ALA A 52 -3.08 -1.51 -13.21
CA ALA A 52 -3.92 -1.27 -14.25
C ALA A 52 -3.42 -1.97 -15.36
N VAL A 53 -3.63 -3.06 -15.44
CA VAL A 53 -3.11 -3.64 -16.39
C VAL A 53 -3.45 -3.39 -17.62
N GLY A 54 -4.26 -3.21 -17.98
CA GLY A 54 -4.62 -2.94 -19.21
C GLY A 54 -3.78 -2.14 -19.77
N GLY A 55 -3.29 -1.62 -19.14
CA GLY A 55 -2.51 -0.67 -19.74
C GLY A 55 -1.63 -1.21 -20.41
#